data_3c4aad4747db89a93913794fa8575086
#
_entry.id   3c4aad4747db89a93913794fa8575086
#
_cell.length_a   1.000
_cell.length_b   1.000
_cell.length_c   1.000
_cell.angle_alpha   90.00
_cell.angle_beta   90.00
_cell.angle_gamma   90.00
#
_symmetry.space_group_name_H-M   'P 1'
#
loop_
_entity.id
_entity.type
_entity.pdbx_description
1 polymer ?
#
loop_
_entity_poly.entity_id
_entity_poly.type
_entity_poly.pdbx_seq_one_letter_code
_entity_poly.pdbx_strand_id
1 'polypeptide(L)'
;MNKDLFLELKEALKGESHQLQFVPVEKLDAITENNHQGVIALVSPIEYFKIEEVVEGLIEEGKKPFILALDRITDVRNFGAIARTAECEGVDAILIPSKGSAHVTSDAIKTSAGALNRIKVCKSDNFKDSLYYIQQCGLRIVAC
;
A
#
# COMPACT_ATOMS: atom_id res chain seq x y z
N MET A 1 10.07 16.21 23.00
CA MET A 1 10.43 16.67 21.63
C MET A 1 10.67 18.16 21.65
N ASN A 2 11.81 18.62 21.08
CA ASN A 2 12.15 20.05 21.02
C ASN A 2 11.17 20.78 20.06
N LYS A 3 10.81 22.03 20.38
CA LYS A 3 9.84 22.83 19.60
C LYS A 3 10.30 23.06 18.15
N ASP A 4 11.60 23.23 17.96
CA ASP A 4 12.20 23.46 16.64
C ASP A 4 12.13 22.21 15.76
N LEU A 5 12.46 21.04 16.31
CA LEU A 5 12.34 19.74 15.64
C LEU A 5 10.89 19.41 15.23
N PHE A 6 9.93 19.84 16.04
CA PHE A 6 8.51 19.68 15.73
C PHE A 6 8.06 20.55 14.55
N LEU A 7 8.56 21.78 14.47
CA LEU A 7 8.27 22.67 13.35
C LEU A 7 8.88 22.16 12.06
N GLU A 8 10.12 21.69 12.10
CA GLU A 8 10.78 21.05 10.95
C GLU A 8 10.04 19.81 10.47
N LEU A 9 9.62 18.93 11.39
CA LEU A 9 8.80 17.75 11.06
C LEU A 9 7.48 18.14 10.41
N LYS A 10 6.81 19.17 10.94
CA LYS A 10 5.55 19.65 10.41
C LYS A 10 5.69 20.30 9.03
N GLU A 11 6.81 20.94 8.76
CA GLU A 11 7.14 21.49 7.44
C GLU A 11 7.47 20.38 6.43
N ALA A 12 8.25 19.39 6.83
CA ALA A 12 8.57 18.24 5.99
C ALA A 12 7.33 17.42 5.59
N LEU A 13 6.32 17.39 6.44
CA LEU A 13 5.05 16.68 6.18
C LEU A 13 4.01 17.51 5.40
N LYS A 14 4.31 18.79 5.08
CA LYS A 14 3.41 19.62 4.26
C LYS A 14 3.39 19.13 2.81
N GLY A 15 2.23 18.73 2.36
CA GLY A 15 2.00 18.31 0.96
C GLY A 15 1.88 16.81 0.76
N GLU A 16 2.15 16.01 1.78
CA GLU A 16 1.92 14.57 1.74
C GLU A 16 0.77 14.18 2.69
N SER A 17 0.03 13.14 2.32
CA SER A 17 -1.14 12.66 3.10
C SER A 17 -0.72 11.86 4.35
N HIS A 18 0.27 12.35 5.09
CA HIS A 18 0.71 11.71 6.32
C HIS A 18 -0.21 12.06 7.49
N GLN A 19 -0.70 11.07 8.20
CA GLN A 19 -1.46 11.28 9.43
C GLN A 19 -0.50 11.52 10.59
N LEU A 20 -0.42 12.77 11.07
CA LEU A 20 0.23 13.10 12.32
C LEU A 20 -0.74 12.88 13.50
N GLN A 21 -0.41 11.97 14.39
CA GLN A 21 -1.22 11.65 15.55
C GLN A 21 -0.45 11.97 16.84
N PHE A 22 -1.06 12.78 17.72
CA PHE A 22 -0.53 13.03 19.05
C PHE A 22 -1.05 11.97 20.01
N VAL A 23 -0.12 11.32 20.68
CA VAL A 23 -0.42 10.24 21.64
C VAL A 23 0.38 10.42 22.92
N PRO A 24 -0.10 9.91 24.06
CA PRO A 24 0.71 9.83 25.28
C PRO A 24 1.98 9.01 25.09
N VAL A 25 3.02 9.32 25.88
CA VAL A 25 4.35 8.64 25.77
C VAL A 25 4.22 7.12 25.98
N GLU A 26 3.33 6.71 26.88
CA GLU A 26 3.05 5.30 27.17
C GLU A 26 2.61 4.51 25.93
N LYS A 27 1.95 5.18 24.97
CA LYS A 27 1.60 4.56 23.69
C LYS A 27 2.81 4.39 22.76
N LEU A 28 3.77 5.30 22.84
CA LEU A 28 5.02 5.17 22.09
C LEU A 28 5.88 4.06 22.68
N ASP A 29 5.99 3.99 24.01
CA ASP A 29 6.71 2.93 24.73
C ASP A 29 6.13 1.54 24.45
N ALA A 30 4.82 1.44 24.23
CA ALA A 30 4.16 0.19 23.86
C ALA A 30 4.48 -0.29 22.42
N ILE A 31 4.94 0.60 21.54
CA ILE A 31 5.29 0.26 20.16
C ILE A 31 6.74 -0.20 20.05
N THR A 32 7.64 0.38 20.85
CA THR A 32 9.07 0.04 20.81
C THR A 32 9.73 0.28 22.17
N GLU A 33 10.64 -0.61 22.54
CA GLU A 33 11.52 -0.47 23.70
C GLU A 33 12.75 0.41 23.42
N ASN A 34 12.95 0.79 22.13
CA ASN A 34 14.06 1.64 21.74
C ASN A 34 13.80 3.12 22.12
N ASN A 35 14.88 3.90 22.21
CA ASN A 35 14.77 5.33 22.50
C ASN A 35 14.16 6.07 21.30
N HIS A 36 12.84 6.28 21.33
CA HIS A 36 12.06 6.93 20.28
C HIS A 36 12.07 8.47 20.34
N GLN A 37 12.67 9.07 21.37
CA GLN A 37 12.78 10.54 21.54
C GLN A 37 11.45 11.32 21.39
N GLY A 38 10.31 10.65 21.63
CA GLY A 38 8.97 11.21 21.52
C GLY A 38 8.37 11.19 20.11
N VAL A 39 8.96 10.51 19.15
CA VAL A 39 8.44 10.36 17.78
C VAL A 39 8.63 8.93 17.29
N ILE A 40 7.59 8.37 16.67
CA ILE A 40 7.65 7.10 15.94
C ILE A 40 6.99 7.30 14.58
N ALA A 41 7.67 6.93 13.50
CA ALA A 41 7.11 6.89 12.16
C ALA A 41 6.75 5.44 11.79
N LEU A 42 5.49 5.23 11.45
CA LEU A 42 5.03 3.96 10.88
C LEU A 42 5.02 4.10 9.36
N VAL A 43 5.98 3.45 8.71
CA VAL A 43 6.13 3.50 7.27
C VAL A 43 5.75 2.16 6.64
N SER A 44 5.22 2.20 5.43
CA SER A 44 5.01 0.97 4.67
C SER A 44 6.36 0.39 4.26
N PRO A 45 6.55 -0.93 4.37
CA PRO A 45 7.78 -1.57 3.89
C PRO A 45 7.84 -1.71 2.37
N ILE A 46 6.78 -1.33 1.65
CA ILE A 46 6.70 -1.29 0.19
C ILE A 46 6.22 0.07 -0.28
N GLU A 47 6.56 0.40 -1.52
CA GLU A 47 5.99 1.53 -2.24
C GLU A 47 4.57 1.20 -2.74
N TYR A 48 3.67 2.20 -2.72
CA TYR A 48 2.35 2.10 -3.30
C TYR A 48 2.27 2.96 -4.55
N PHE A 49 1.59 2.44 -5.56
CA PHE A 49 1.42 3.07 -6.86
C PHE A 49 -0.02 3.52 -7.07
N LYS A 50 -0.23 4.43 -8.01
CA LYS A 50 -1.57 4.74 -8.53
C LYS A 50 -1.88 3.77 -9.65
N ILE A 51 -3.11 3.27 -9.67
CA ILE A 51 -3.51 2.28 -10.68
C ILE A 51 -3.49 2.87 -12.09
N GLU A 52 -3.82 4.16 -12.21
CA GLU A 52 -3.83 4.89 -13.47
C GLU A 52 -2.43 4.86 -14.11
N GLU A 53 -1.40 5.25 -13.36
CA GLU A 53 -0.01 5.28 -13.82
C GLU A 53 0.50 3.89 -14.23
N VAL A 54 0.08 2.86 -13.48
CA VAL A 54 0.50 1.48 -13.77
C VAL A 54 -0.17 0.95 -15.03
N VAL A 55 -1.47 1.18 -15.20
CA VAL A 55 -2.22 0.68 -16.37
C VAL A 55 -1.77 1.40 -17.64
N GLU A 56 -1.63 2.74 -17.58
CA GLU A 56 -1.13 3.53 -18.71
C GLU A 56 0.26 3.09 -19.13
N GLY A 57 1.20 2.96 -18.20
CA GLY A 57 2.55 2.51 -18.51
C GLY A 57 2.60 1.13 -19.14
N LEU A 58 1.79 0.18 -18.67
CA LEU A 58 1.73 -1.16 -19.28
C LEU A 58 1.15 -1.13 -20.70
N ILE A 59 0.14 -0.32 -20.95
CA ILE A 59 -0.46 -0.14 -22.29
C ILE A 59 0.54 0.53 -23.23
N GLU A 60 1.26 1.55 -22.79
CA GLU A 60 2.30 2.22 -23.57
C GLU A 60 3.46 1.25 -23.95
N GLU A 61 3.78 0.31 -23.07
CA GLU A 61 4.72 -0.77 -23.35
C GLU A 61 4.16 -1.86 -24.30
N GLY A 62 2.91 -1.72 -24.76
CA GLY A 62 2.25 -2.69 -25.64
C GLY A 62 1.81 -3.96 -24.92
N LYS A 63 1.79 -3.97 -23.59
CA LYS A 63 1.32 -5.10 -22.77
C LYS A 63 -0.19 -5.09 -22.64
N LYS A 64 -0.74 -6.26 -22.30
CA LYS A 64 -2.14 -6.40 -21.87
C LYS A 64 -2.14 -6.49 -20.35
N PRO A 65 -2.53 -5.42 -19.61
CA PRO A 65 -2.45 -5.43 -18.17
C PRO A 65 -3.27 -6.57 -17.55
N PHE A 66 -2.67 -7.28 -16.60
CA PHE A 66 -3.33 -8.29 -15.79
C PHE A 66 -3.35 -7.80 -14.32
N ILE A 67 -4.50 -7.31 -13.87
CA ILE A 67 -4.67 -6.67 -12.57
C ILE A 67 -5.51 -7.56 -11.65
N LEU A 68 -5.02 -7.81 -10.46
CA LEU A 68 -5.76 -8.49 -9.40
C LEU A 68 -6.34 -7.46 -8.43
N ALA A 69 -7.66 -7.27 -8.46
CA ALA A 69 -8.36 -6.37 -7.55
C ALA A 69 -8.87 -7.14 -6.32
N LEU A 70 -8.42 -6.74 -5.13
CA LEU A 70 -8.75 -7.39 -3.87
C LEU A 70 -9.61 -6.46 -3.01
N ASP A 71 -10.90 -6.77 -2.86
CA ASP A 71 -11.81 -6.03 -1.97
C ASP A 71 -11.81 -6.67 -0.58
N ARG A 72 -11.54 -5.86 0.45
CA ARG A 72 -11.65 -6.22 1.88
C ARG A 72 -10.85 -7.44 2.34
N ILE A 73 -9.72 -7.70 1.74
CA ILE A 73 -8.76 -8.68 2.30
C ILE A 73 -8.09 -8.02 3.50
N THR A 74 -8.48 -8.37 4.71
CA THR A 74 -7.99 -7.77 5.97
C THR A 74 -6.89 -8.58 6.65
N ASP A 75 -6.83 -9.87 6.38
CA ASP A 75 -5.80 -10.73 6.94
C ASP A 75 -4.47 -10.58 6.20
N VAL A 76 -3.43 -10.21 6.94
CA VAL A 76 -2.07 -9.91 6.44
C VAL A 76 -1.42 -11.13 5.80
N ARG A 77 -1.63 -12.32 6.37
CA ARG A 77 -1.04 -13.57 5.85
C ARG A 77 -1.73 -14.01 4.57
N ASN A 78 -3.06 -13.91 4.53
CA ASN A 78 -3.83 -14.18 3.31
C ASN A 78 -3.42 -13.23 2.19
N PHE A 79 -3.27 -11.94 2.49
CA PHE A 79 -2.77 -10.97 1.51
C PHE A 79 -1.39 -11.36 0.97
N GLY A 80 -0.45 -11.74 1.85
CA GLY A 80 0.87 -12.20 1.45
C GLY A 80 0.84 -13.47 0.58
N ALA A 81 -0.01 -14.44 0.93
CA ALA A 81 -0.17 -15.68 0.17
C ALA A 81 -0.77 -15.42 -1.23
N ILE A 82 -1.79 -14.54 -1.31
CA ILE A 82 -2.38 -14.11 -2.58
C ILE A 82 -1.34 -13.40 -3.45
N ALA A 83 -0.57 -12.48 -2.87
CA ALA A 83 0.47 -11.74 -3.60
C ALA A 83 1.54 -12.70 -4.18
N ARG A 84 1.92 -13.73 -3.44
CA ARG A 84 2.85 -14.75 -3.94
C ARG A 84 2.29 -15.51 -5.13
N THR A 85 1.04 -15.93 -5.07
CA THR A 85 0.39 -16.61 -6.17
C THR A 85 0.23 -15.68 -7.38
N ALA A 86 -0.20 -14.45 -7.14
CA ALA A 86 -0.36 -13.44 -8.18
C ALA A 86 0.95 -13.18 -8.95
N GLU A 87 2.07 -13.06 -8.24
CA GLU A 87 3.38 -12.88 -8.86
C GLU A 87 3.78 -14.08 -9.71
N CYS A 88 3.53 -15.31 -9.23
CA CYS A 88 3.81 -16.52 -9.98
C CYS A 88 2.95 -16.66 -11.25
N GLU A 89 1.71 -16.17 -11.21
CA GLU A 89 0.77 -16.19 -12.36
C GLU A 89 0.97 -15.02 -13.33
N GLY A 90 1.95 -14.15 -13.07
CA GLY A 90 2.28 -13.03 -13.95
C GLY A 90 1.29 -11.88 -13.84
N VAL A 91 0.66 -11.68 -12.67
CA VAL A 91 -0.14 -10.48 -12.39
C VAL A 91 0.78 -9.27 -12.35
N ASP A 92 0.46 -8.22 -13.10
CA ASP A 92 1.27 -7.01 -13.21
C ASP A 92 1.13 -6.12 -11.98
N ALA A 93 -0.09 -6.04 -11.40
CA ALA A 93 -0.34 -5.26 -10.20
C ALA A 93 -1.52 -5.80 -9.38
N ILE A 94 -1.46 -5.53 -8.06
CA ILE A 94 -2.55 -5.78 -7.13
C ILE A 94 -3.19 -4.44 -6.77
N LEU A 95 -4.50 -4.31 -6.95
CA LEU A 95 -5.28 -3.14 -6.54
C LEU A 95 -6.01 -3.44 -5.22
N ILE A 96 -5.83 -2.57 -4.23
CA ILE A 96 -6.50 -2.65 -2.93
C ILE A 96 -7.16 -1.32 -2.56
N PRO A 97 -8.28 -1.31 -1.81
CA PRO A 97 -8.79 -0.08 -1.23
C PRO A 97 -7.87 0.46 -0.12
N SER A 98 -7.79 1.78 0.01
CA SER A 98 -7.01 2.45 1.06
C SER A 98 -7.56 2.20 2.46
N LYS A 99 -8.86 1.91 2.58
CA LYS A 99 -9.55 1.61 3.83
C LYS A 99 -10.15 0.20 3.79
N GLY A 100 -10.07 -0.52 4.92
CA GLY A 100 -10.66 -1.86 5.04
C GLY A 100 -9.85 -2.98 4.37
N SER A 101 -8.60 -2.73 4.02
CA SER A 101 -7.64 -3.73 3.52
C SER A 101 -6.52 -3.97 4.53
N ALA A 102 -5.86 -5.12 4.41
CA ALA A 102 -4.66 -5.42 5.16
C ALA A 102 -3.58 -4.37 4.91
N HIS A 103 -2.93 -3.92 5.98
CA HIS A 103 -1.72 -3.14 5.85
C HIS A 103 -0.57 -4.07 5.48
N VAL A 104 0.23 -3.67 4.47
CA VAL A 104 1.44 -4.42 4.15
C VAL A 104 2.44 -4.22 5.28
N THR A 105 2.74 -5.30 5.97
CA THR A 105 3.69 -5.37 7.07
C THR A 105 4.86 -6.26 6.71
N SER A 106 5.89 -6.29 7.55
CA SER A 106 7.00 -7.26 7.41
C SER A 106 6.52 -8.71 7.36
N ASP A 107 5.41 -9.03 8.04
CA ASP A 107 4.82 -10.38 8.00
C ASP A 107 4.16 -10.69 6.66
N ALA A 108 3.51 -9.72 6.02
CA ALA A 108 3.02 -9.88 4.65
C ALA A 108 4.17 -10.15 3.67
N ILE A 109 5.28 -9.43 3.79
CA ILE A 109 6.47 -9.63 2.95
C ILE A 109 7.03 -11.04 3.15
N LYS A 110 7.19 -11.48 4.39
CA LYS A 110 7.66 -12.84 4.70
C LYS A 110 6.71 -13.91 4.11
N THR A 111 5.42 -13.76 4.32
CA THR A 111 4.40 -14.71 3.83
C THR A 111 4.33 -14.73 2.31
N SER A 112 4.55 -13.60 1.65
CA SER A 112 4.63 -13.52 0.20
C SER A 112 5.93 -14.09 -0.40
N ALA A 113 6.86 -14.58 0.42
CA ALA A 113 8.21 -14.98 -0.02
C ALA A 113 8.91 -13.89 -0.86
N GLY A 114 8.69 -12.62 -0.50
CA GLY A 114 9.25 -11.47 -1.19
C GLY A 114 8.52 -11.03 -2.47
N ALA A 115 7.42 -11.66 -2.85
CA ALA A 115 6.64 -11.26 -4.02
C ALA A 115 6.16 -9.81 -3.94
N LEU A 116 5.81 -9.32 -2.74
CA LEU A 116 5.41 -7.93 -2.51
C LEU A 116 6.50 -6.89 -2.77
N ASN A 117 7.75 -7.29 -2.91
CA ASN A 117 8.85 -6.40 -3.34
C ASN A 117 8.99 -6.34 -4.87
N ARG A 118 8.31 -7.22 -5.60
CA ARG A 118 8.41 -7.34 -7.06
C ARG A 118 7.12 -6.94 -7.77
N ILE A 119 5.96 -7.31 -7.21
CA ILE A 119 4.66 -6.95 -7.78
C ILE A 119 4.26 -5.54 -7.32
N LYS A 120 3.72 -4.74 -8.22
CA LYS A 120 3.22 -3.40 -7.88
C LYS A 120 1.95 -3.51 -7.06
N VAL A 121 1.87 -2.80 -5.94
CA VAL A 121 0.65 -2.71 -5.13
C VAL A 121 0.08 -1.31 -5.26
N CYS A 122 -1.14 -1.23 -5.80
CA CYS A 122 -1.85 0.02 -5.99
C CYS A 122 -2.89 0.23 -4.88
N LYS A 123 -2.91 1.42 -4.29
CA LYS A 123 -3.95 1.83 -3.33
C LYS A 123 -4.93 2.80 -3.97
N SER A 124 -6.22 2.57 -3.73
CA SER A 124 -7.30 3.43 -4.21
C SER A 124 -8.16 3.94 -3.06
N ASP A 125 -8.39 5.24 -3.04
CA ASP A 125 -9.33 5.87 -2.10
C ASP A 125 -10.78 5.64 -2.52
N ASN A 126 -11.03 5.52 -3.81
CA ASN A 126 -12.33 5.13 -4.37
C ASN A 126 -12.17 3.89 -5.27
N PHE A 127 -12.29 2.74 -4.66
CA PHE A 127 -12.08 1.44 -5.31
C PHE A 127 -12.99 1.21 -6.53
N LYS A 128 -14.24 1.71 -6.46
CA LYS A 128 -15.19 1.59 -7.58
C LYS A 128 -14.77 2.42 -8.78
N ASP A 129 -14.31 3.64 -8.55
CA ASP A 129 -13.85 4.52 -9.62
C ASP A 129 -12.60 3.95 -10.30
N SER A 130 -11.70 3.35 -9.51
CA SER A 130 -10.52 2.66 -10.07
C SER A 130 -10.92 1.46 -10.92
N LEU A 131 -11.89 0.65 -10.50
CA LEU A 131 -12.41 -0.44 -11.32
C LEU A 131 -13.08 0.08 -12.61
N TYR A 132 -13.85 1.16 -12.51
CA TYR A 132 -14.45 1.79 -13.68
C TYR A 132 -13.39 2.31 -14.64
N TYR A 133 -12.35 2.98 -14.13
CA TYR A 133 -11.21 3.45 -14.94
C TYR A 133 -10.54 2.29 -15.69
N ILE A 134 -10.21 1.20 -15.00
CA ILE A 134 -9.61 0.00 -15.62
C ILE A 134 -10.49 -0.52 -16.77
N GLN A 135 -11.81 -0.52 -16.58
CA GLN A 135 -12.76 -0.95 -17.61
C GLN A 135 -12.76 0.00 -18.81
N GLN A 136 -12.68 1.33 -18.58
CA GLN A 136 -12.57 2.33 -19.67
C GLN A 136 -11.27 2.16 -20.47
N CYS A 137 -10.19 1.68 -19.86
CA CYS A 137 -8.95 1.32 -20.54
C CYS A 137 -9.04 0.02 -21.37
N GLY A 138 -10.23 -0.59 -21.46
CA GLY A 138 -10.49 -1.78 -22.27
C GLY A 138 -10.22 -3.12 -21.56
N LEU A 139 -9.94 -3.12 -20.26
CA LEU A 139 -9.76 -4.35 -19.49
C LEU A 139 -11.13 -4.93 -19.10
N ARG A 140 -11.26 -6.25 -19.23
CA ARG A 140 -12.46 -6.96 -18.78
C ARG A 140 -12.36 -7.28 -17.29
N ILE A 141 -13.36 -6.91 -16.51
CA ILE A 141 -13.47 -7.27 -15.11
C ILE A 141 -14.19 -8.62 -15.00
N VAL A 142 -13.61 -9.54 -14.23
CA VAL A 142 -14.19 -10.84 -13.88
C VAL A 142 -14.22 -10.94 -12.37
N ALA A 143 -15.38 -11.23 -11.81
CA ALA A 143 -15.55 -11.46 -10.37
C ALA A 143 -15.54 -12.97 -10.08
N CYS A 144 -14.89 -13.36 -8.99
CA CYS A 144 -14.82 -14.72 -8.48
C CYS A 144 -15.07 -14.77 -6.96
#